data_34507d37bde61d322eeeec86c935f781
#
_entry.id   34507d37bde61d322eeeec86c935f781
#
_cell.length_a   1.000
_cell.length_b   1.000
_cell.length_c   1.000
_cell.angle_alpha   90.00
_cell.angle_beta   90.00
_cell.angle_gamma   90.00
#
_symmetry.space_group_name_H-M   'P 1'
#
loop_
_entity.id
_entity.type
_entity.pdbx_description
1 polymer ?
#
loop_
_entity_poly.entity_id
_entity_poly.type
_entity_poly.pdbx_seq_one_letter_code
_entity_poly.pdbx_strand_id
1 'polypeptide(L)'
;MLPRLRPTWAAARLVGVVLLVSGASVGCTGEQPTATPGAEQSQSDHGSHHLAALPAPPESADWNAADATYLTMMVPHHAQALAMADLAETRAEDRRVLSLARSIDRGQSREIVVMATWLVDHGLPEPTQEDVEAMNATAGSAAGMVGMLSPDQMTALAAADGAAFDRLFLTGMIQHHHGAVGMADELLAQGEDVRVTEMATDVIAVQNGEIRRMEDLLSEL
;
A
#
# COMPACT_ATOMS: atom_id res chain seq x y z
N MET A 1 -8.69 10.27 -28.45
CA MET A 1 -8.11 9.13 -27.73
C MET A 1 -6.84 9.64 -27.07
N LEU A 2 -6.93 10.10 -25.81
CA LEU A 2 -5.79 10.66 -25.07
C LEU A 2 -4.95 9.51 -24.52
N PRO A 3 -3.61 9.58 -24.56
CA PRO A 3 -2.76 8.56 -23.95
C PRO A 3 -2.98 8.51 -22.44
N ARG A 4 -3.14 7.31 -21.90
CA ARG A 4 -3.23 7.07 -20.45
C ARG A 4 -1.91 7.49 -19.82
N LEU A 5 -1.92 8.56 -19.04
CA LEU A 5 -0.84 8.87 -18.10
C LEU A 5 -0.91 7.83 -16.97
N ARG A 6 -0.17 6.74 -17.09
CA ARG A 6 0.10 5.87 -15.96
C ARG A 6 1.12 6.57 -15.08
N PRO A 7 0.91 6.67 -13.77
CA PRO A 7 1.96 7.15 -12.88
C PRO A 7 3.22 6.28 -13.10
N THR A 8 4.38 6.91 -13.16
CA THR A 8 5.66 6.28 -13.56
C THR A 8 6.12 5.14 -12.67
N TRP A 9 5.56 5.01 -11.47
CA TRP A 9 5.84 3.94 -10.52
C TRP A 9 5.11 2.61 -10.79
N ALA A 10 4.11 2.58 -11.66
CA ALA A 10 3.39 1.34 -12.03
C ALA A 10 4.21 0.37 -12.91
N ALA A 11 5.47 0.71 -13.26
CA ALA A 11 6.29 -0.04 -14.20
C ALA A 11 7.56 -0.69 -13.61
N ALA A 12 7.76 -0.70 -12.29
CA ALA A 12 8.92 -1.34 -11.67
C ALA A 12 8.81 -2.87 -11.73
N ARG A 13 9.51 -3.48 -12.69
CA ARG A 13 9.70 -4.93 -12.80
C ARG A 13 10.56 -5.41 -11.64
N LEU A 14 10.05 -6.29 -10.79
CA LEU A 14 10.82 -7.07 -9.83
C LEU A 14 11.83 -7.95 -10.58
N VAL A 15 13.08 -7.50 -10.66
CA VAL A 15 14.22 -8.33 -11.06
C VAL A 15 14.86 -8.86 -9.79
N GLY A 16 14.52 -10.08 -9.43
CA GLY A 16 15.16 -10.79 -8.32
C GLY A 16 16.60 -11.16 -8.68
N VAL A 17 17.58 -10.52 -8.04
CA VAL A 17 18.98 -10.95 -8.08
C VAL A 17 19.25 -11.84 -6.87
N VAL A 18 19.38 -13.12 -7.12
CA VAL A 18 19.90 -14.09 -6.13
C VAL A 18 21.43 -13.98 -6.11
N LEU A 19 21.99 -13.39 -5.06
CA LEU A 19 23.40 -13.40 -4.77
C LEU A 19 23.72 -14.54 -3.77
N LEU A 20 24.32 -15.60 -4.31
CA LEU A 20 24.98 -16.66 -3.50
C LEU A 20 26.32 -16.11 -3.02
N VAL A 21 26.50 -15.92 -1.72
CA VAL A 21 27.80 -15.67 -1.11
C VAL A 21 28.24 -16.90 -0.34
N SER A 22 29.28 -17.56 -0.88
CA SER A 22 29.98 -18.67 -0.23
C SER A 22 30.95 -18.12 0.82
N GLY A 23 30.94 -18.73 2.01
CA GLY A 23 31.80 -18.35 3.12
C GLY A 23 33.25 -18.81 2.99
N ALA A 24 34.14 -18.12 3.67
CA ALA A 24 35.42 -18.65 4.15
C ALA A 24 35.78 -17.98 5.48
N SER A 25 35.91 -18.79 6.50
CA SER A 25 36.38 -18.45 7.84
C SER A 25 37.91 -18.45 7.89
N VAL A 26 38.50 -17.38 8.44
CA VAL A 26 39.86 -17.46 9.02
C VAL A 26 39.85 -16.70 10.33
N GLY A 27 40.20 -17.40 11.41
CA GLY A 27 40.43 -16.80 12.72
C GLY A 27 41.85 -16.24 12.86
N CYS A 28 42.01 -15.26 13.76
CA CYS A 28 43.22 -15.07 14.53
C CYS A 28 42.98 -14.19 15.76
N THR A 29 43.59 -14.62 16.83
CA THR A 29 43.65 -14.14 18.20
C THR A 29 44.39 -12.80 18.35
N GLY A 30 44.02 -12.04 19.41
CA GLY A 30 44.96 -11.06 19.98
C GLY A 30 44.35 -9.87 20.67
N GLU A 31 44.39 -9.91 22.01
CA GLU A 31 44.68 -8.82 22.97
C GLU A 31 43.73 -7.62 23.14
N GLN A 32 43.20 -7.56 24.38
CA GLN A 32 42.61 -6.37 24.98
C GLN A 32 43.66 -5.39 25.46
N PRO A 33 43.34 -4.09 25.50
CA PRO A 33 43.53 -3.35 26.75
C PRO A 33 42.24 -2.59 27.19
N THR A 34 42.17 -2.51 28.50
CA THR A 34 41.19 -1.85 29.34
C THR A 34 41.22 -0.32 29.19
N ALA A 35 40.06 0.33 29.27
CA ALA A 35 39.67 1.38 30.22
C ALA A 35 38.54 2.30 29.76
N THR A 36 37.50 2.30 30.50
CA THR A 36 36.74 3.34 31.23
C THR A 36 35.59 4.07 30.52
N PRO A 37 34.49 4.35 31.24
CA PRO A 37 33.15 4.46 30.68
C PRO A 37 32.81 5.90 30.31
N GLY A 38 32.43 6.08 29.06
CA GLY A 38 31.65 7.22 28.62
C GLY A 38 30.31 6.67 28.20
N ALA A 39 29.25 6.98 28.96
CA ALA A 39 27.91 6.64 28.63
C ALA A 39 27.41 7.50 27.46
N GLU A 40 27.65 7.05 26.23
CA GLU A 40 26.86 7.44 25.07
C GLU A 40 25.84 6.34 24.87
N GLN A 41 24.61 6.67 25.26
CA GLN A 41 23.43 5.92 24.89
C GLN A 41 23.33 6.00 23.35
N SER A 42 23.90 5.00 22.70
CA SER A 42 23.54 4.70 21.30
C SER A 42 22.09 4.24 21.33
N GLN A 43 21.16 5.18 21.16
CA GLN A 43 19.81 4.87 20.75
C GLN A 43 19.96 4.14 19.43
N SER A 44 19.77 2.84 19.47
CA SER A 44 19.48 2.06 18.27
C SER A 44 18.17 2.61 17.71
N ASP A 45 18.32 3.49 16.75
CA ASP A 45 17.26 3.97 15.88
C ASP A 45 16.79 2.74 15.08
N HIS A 46 15.85 1.99 15.66
CA HIS A 46 15.08 1.01 14.90
C HIS A 46 14.26 1.84 13.94
N GLY A 47 14.71 1.85 12.69
CA GLY A 47 14.10 2.61 11.60
C GLY A 47 12.60 2.37 11.51
N SER A 48 11.86 3.17 12.25
CA SER A 48 10.49 3.49 11.93
C SER A 48 10.57 4.26 10.63
N HIS A 49 10.25 3.61 9.53
CA HIS A 49 9.99 4.28 8.26
C HIS A 49 8.75 5.13 8.46
N HIS A 50 8.95 6.31 9.04
CA HIS A 50 7.94 7.33 9.15
C HIS A 50 7.74 7.88 7.74
N LEU A 51 6.51 7.78 7.23
CA LEU A 51 6.01 8.85 6.38
C LEU A 51 6.46 10.14 7.05
N ALA A 52 7.17 11.00 6.33
CA ALA A 52 7.66 12.25 6.89
C ALA A 52 6.50 12.92 7.62
N ALA A 53 6.73 13.35 8.87
CA ALA A 53 5.67 13.96 9.66
C ALA A 53 5.05 15.08 8.84
N LEU A 54 3.75 14.94 8.54
CA LEU A 54 3.04 15.95 7.75
C LEU A 54 3.08 17.29 8.49
N PRO A 55 3.23 18.41 7.79
CA PRO A 55 3.13 19.73 8.41
C PRO A 55 1.74 19.91 9.05
N ALA A 56 1.68 20.60 10.18
CA ALA A 56 0.41 20.92 10.80
C ALA A 56 -0.40 21.83 9.89
N PRO A 57 -1.75 21.65 9.84
CA PRO A 57 -2.61 22.53 9.08
C PRO A 57 -2.53 23.97 9.61
N PRO A 58 -2.65 25.00 8.74
CA PRO A 58 -2.79 26.38 9.16
C PRO A 58 -4.01 26.58 10.06
N GLU A 59 -4.00 27.56 10.98
CA GLU A 59 -5.14 27.84 11.87
C GLU A 59 -6.45 28.20 11.12
N SER A 60 -6.34 28.67 9.88
CA SER A 60 -7.49 29.00 9.02
C SER A 60 -7.84 27.93 8.00
N ALA A 61 -7.23 26.76 8.10
CA ALA A 61 -7.54 25.65 7.18
C ALA A 61 -8.95 25.12 7.43
N ASP A 62 -9.56 24.66 6.37
CA ASP A 62 -10.84 23.93 6.37
C ASP A 62 -10.62 22.40 6.34
N TRP A 63 -9.42 21.97 6.67
CA TRP A 63 -8.98 20.58 6.78
C TRP A 63 -8.11 20.36 8.04
N ASN A 64 -7.99 19.14 8.48
CA ASN A 64 -7.19 18.77 9.65
C ASN A 64 -6.15 17.65 9.35
N ALA A 65 -5.39 17.27 10.38
CA ALA A 65 -4.36 16.25 10.23
C ALA A 65 -4.92 14.86 9.85
N ALA A 66 -6.17 14.55 10.20
CA ALA A 66 -6.80 13.28 9.83
C ALA A 66 -7.05 13.22 8.32
N ASP A 67 -7.51 14.32 7.72
CA ASP A 67 -7.72 14.42 6.27
C ASP A 67 -6.42 14.16 5.49
N ALA A 68 -5.35 14.85 5.87
CA ALA A 68 -4.05 14.71 5.23
C ALA A 68 -3.45 13.29 5.43
N THR A 69 -3.56 12.74 6.63
CA THR A 69 -3.08 11.39 6.95
C THR A 69 -3.82 10.33 6.15
N TYR A 70 -5.15 10.42 6.08
CA TYR A 70 -5.97 9.50 5.31
C TYR A 70 -5.53 9.45 3.85
N LEU A 71 -5.40 10.60 3.19
CA LEU A 71 -5.02 10.65 1.77
C LEU A 71 -3.59 10.16 1.54
N THR A 72 -2.65 10.55 2.41
CA THR A 72 -1.25 10.12 2.34
C THR A 72 -1.11 8.59 2.49
N MET A 73 -1.94 7.96 3.31
CA MET A 73 -1.93 6.52 3.50
C MET A 73 -2.76 5.78 2.43
N MET A 74 -3.88 6.32 1.97
CA MET A 74 -4.75 5.67 1.00
C MET A 74 -4.12 5.59 -0.40
N VAL A 75 -3.29 6.55 -0.79
CA VAL A 75 -2.57 6.51 -2.08
C VAL A 75 -1.68 5.26 -2.20
N PRO A 76 -0.74 4.96 -1.29
CA PRO A 76 0.04 3.72 -1.37
C PRO A 76 -0.78 2.47 -1.13
N HIS A 77 -1.86 2.52 -0.33
CA HIS A 77 -2.80 1.41 -0.19
C HIS A 77 -3.41 1.06 -1.55
N HIS A 78 -3.97 2.01 -2.28
CA HIS A 78 -4.49 1.81 -3.63
C HIS A 78 -3.42 1.33 -4.62
N ALA A 79 -2.18 1.79 -4.47
CA ALA A 79 -1.07 1.34 -5.30
C ALA A 79 -0.84 -0.18 -5.23
N GLN A 80 -1.03 -0.79 -4.05
CA GLN A 80 -0.95 -2.25 -3.93
C GLN A 80 -2.09 -2.94 -4.70
N ALA A 81 -3.31 -2.43 -4.63
CA ALA A 81 -4.43 -3.00 -5.42
C ALA A 81 -4.16 -2.94 -6.93
N LEU A 82 -3.53 -1.84 -7.42
CA LEU A 82 -3.13 -1.76 -8.83
C LEU A 82 -2.09 -2.83 -9.18
N ALA A 83 -1.11 -3.07 -8.29
CA ALA A 83 -0.12 -4.13 -8.50
C ALA A 83 -0.76 -5.53 -8.53
N MET A 84 -1.74 -5.79 -7.66
CA MET A 84 -2.52 -7.03 -7.69
C MET A 84 -3.34 -7.16 -8.98
N ALA A 85 -4.00 -6.09 -9.42
CA ALA A 85 -4.82 -6.09 -10.62
C ALA A 85 -3.99 -6.27 -11.91
N ASP A 86 -2.76 -5.77 -11.94
CA ASP A 86 -1.84 -5.94 -13.08
C ASP A 86 -1.46 -7.43 -13.26
N LEU A 87 -1.30 -8.18 -12.16
CA LEU A 87 -1.04 -9.62 -12.21
C LEU A 87 -2.19 -10.39 -12.89
N ALA A 88 -3.43 -9.96 -12.73
CA ALA A 88 -4.60 -10.62 -13.30
C ALA A 88 -4.60 -10.61 -14.85
N GLU A 89 -3.93 -9.66 -15.50
CA GLU A 89 -3.88 -9.56 -16.96
C GLU A 89 -3.28 -10.79 -17.64
N THR A 90 -2.41 -11.50 -16.95
CA THR A 90 -1.72 -12.68 -17.50
C THR A 90 -1.98 -13.97 -16.75
N ARG A 91 -2.63 -13.93 -15.57
CA ARG A 91 -2.75 -15.05 -14.65
C ARG A 91 -4.18 -15.51 -14.40
N ALA A 92 -5.16 -14.59 -14.54
CA ALA A 92 -6.55 -14.92 -14.29
C ALA A 92 -7.11 -15.90 -15.35
N GLU A 93 -7.80 -16.94 -14.88
CA GLU A 93 -8.52 -17.90 -15.72
C GLU A 93 -9.97 -17.47 -15.96
N ASP A 94 -10.65 -17.03 -14.91
CA ASP A 94 -12.03 -16.57 -15.00
C ASP A 94 -12.10 -15.15 -15.58
N ARG A 95 -12.80 -15.00 -16.69
CA ARG A 95 -12.97 -13.71 -17.37
C ARG A 95 -13.68 -12.67 -16.50
N ARG A 96 -14.48 -13.09 -15.52
CA ARG A 96 -15.20 -12.20 -14.59
C ARG A 96 -14.22 -11.62 -13.58
N VAL A 97 -13.26 -12.45 -13.09
CA VAL A 97 -12.16 -12.01 -12.22
C VAL A 97 -11.28 -10.99 -12.96
N LEU A 98 -10.87 -11.29 -14.18
CA LEU A 98 -10.11 -10.34 -15.01
C LEU A 98 -10.88 -9.03 -15.26
N SER A 99 -12.19 -9.11 -15.52
CA SER A 99 -13.03 -7.92 -15.74
C SER A 99 -13.12 -7.06 -14.47
N LEU A 100 -13.24 -7.70 -13.29
CA LEU A 100 -13.28 -7.02 -12.00
C LEU A 100 -11.92 -6.35 -11.69
N ALA A 101 -10.81 -7.08 -11.87
CA ALA A 101 -9.45 -6.54 -11.68
C ALA A 101 -9.23 -5.27 -12.53
N ARG A 102 -9.64 -5.31 -13.80
CA ARG A 102 -9.59 -4.13 -14.69
C ARG A 102 -10.51 -2.99 -14.23
N SER A 103 -11.63 -3.29 -13.58
CA SER A 103 -12.52 -2.26 -13.02
C SER A 103 -11.87 -1.57 -11.84
N ILE A 104 -11.30 -2.35 -10.92
CA ILE A 104 -10.55 -1.88 -9.75
C ILE A 104 -9.36 -1.01 -10.19
N ASP A 105 -8.53 -1.49 -11.14
CA ASP A 105 -7.41 -0.72 -11.69
C ASP A 105 -7.85 0.67 -12.18
N ARG A 106 -8.94 0.72 -12.96
CA ARG A 106 -9.42 2.00 -13.50
C ARG A 106 -10.01 2.93 -12.45
N GLY A 107 -10.70 2.38 -11.46
CA GLY A 107 -11.32 3.14 -10.36
C GLY A 107 -10.22 3.74 -9.48
N GLN A 108 -9.41 2.88 -8.89
CA GLN A 108 -8.39 3.29 -7.92
C GLN A 108 -7.27 4.12 -8.54
N SER A 109 -6.92 3.92 -9.83
CA SER A 109 -5.99 4.84 -10.52
C SER A 109 -6.50 6.28 -10.58
N ARG A 110 -7.82 6.49 -10.69
CA ARG A 110 -8.40 7.85 -10.69
C ARG A 110 -8.45 8.43 -9.28
N GLU A 111 -8.78 7.62 -8.30
CA GLU A 111 -8.81 8.01 -6.89
C GLU A 111 -7.42 8.45 -6.41
N ILE A 112 -6.36 7.71 -6.76
CA ILE A 112 -4.97 8.12 -6.49
C ILE A 112 -4.70 9.53 -7.02
N VAL A 113 -5.06 9.82 -8.28
CA VAL A 113 -4.82 11.14 -8.88
C VAL A 113 -5.58 12.24 -8.14
N VAL A 114 -6.82 11.99 -7.73
CA VAL A 114 -7.63 12.99 -7.00
C VAL A 114 -7.05 13.23 -5.61
N MET A 115 -6.67 12.18 -4.89
CA MET A 115 -6.06 12.27 -3.57
C MET A 115 -4.71 12.99 -3.59
N ALA A 116 -3.83 12.61 -4.53
CA ALA A 116 -2.52 13.26 -4.71
C ALA A 116 -2.67 14.73 -5.10
N THR A 117 -3.64 15.06 -5.96
CA THR A 117 -3.92 16.45 -6.33
C THR A 117 -4.34 17.28 -5.10
N TRP A 118 -5.22 16.72 -4.26
CA TRP A 118 -5.63 17.42 -3.04
C TRP A 118 -4.43 17.70 -2.12
N LEU A 119 -3.55 16.72 -1.91
CA LEU A 119 -2.33 16.89 -1.10
C LEU A 119 -1.46 18.02 -1.66
N VAL A 120 -1.18 18.01 -2.96
CA VAL A 120 -0.36 19.04 -3.63
C VAL A 120 -1.00 20.43 -3.54
N ASP A 121 -2.31 20.53 -3.76
CA ASP A 121 -3.06 21.80 -3.69
C ASP A 121 -3.02 22.42 -2.27
N HIS A 122 -2.84 21.57 -1.23
CA HIS A 122 -2.69 22.00 0.17
C HIS A 122 -1.22 22.12 0.63
N GLY A 123 -0.27 22.04 -0.31
CA GLY A 123 1.17 22.18 -0.02
C GLY A 123 1.77 20.99 0.73
N LEU A 124 1.11 19.84 0.68
CA LEU A 124 1.55 18.59 1.29
C LEU A 124 2.33 17.74 0.27
N PRO A 125 3.27 16.90 0.71
CA PRO A 125 4.01 16.01 -0.18
C PRO A 125 3.08 14.96 -0.79
N GLU A 126 3.23 14.70 -2.08
CA GLU A 126 2.65 13.54 -2.73
C GLU A 126 3.43 12.27 -2.30
N PRO A 127 2.74 11.16 -1.93
CA PRO A 127 3.41 9.90 -1.65
C PRO A 127 4.26 9.42 -2.82
N THR A 128 5.49 9.03 -2.51
CA THR A 128 6.50 8.61 -3.50
C THR A 128 6.48 7.10 -3.73
N GLN A 129 7.23 6.64 -4.73
CA GLN A 129 7.48 5.21 -4.92
C GLN A 129 8.16 4.57 -3.70
N GLU A 130 9.06 5.29 -3.02
CA GLU A 130 9.73 4.82 -1.80
C GLU A 130 8.73 4.61 -0.65
N ASP A 131 7.75 5.50 -0.50
CA ASP A 131 6.67 5.37 0.48
C ASP A 131 5.82 4.12 0.21
N VAL A 132 5.48 3.87 -1.06
CA VAL A 132 4.75 2.65 -1.48
C VAL A 132 5.54 1.39 -1.15
N GLU A 133 6.85 1.36 -1.43
CA GLU A 133 7.73 0.23 -1.16
C GLU A 133 7.89 -0.02 0.35
N ALA A 134 8.07 1.04 1.15
CA ALA A 134 8.17 0.96 2.60
C ALA A 134 6.87 0.41 3.23
N MET A 135 5.70 0.87 2.78
CA MET A 135 4.42 0.36 3.25
C MET A 135 4.18 -1.10 2.87
N ASN A 136 4.52 -1.48 1.64
CA ASN A 136 4.45 -2.87 1.21
C ASN A 136 5.37 -3.79 2.03
N ALA A 137 6.57 -3.31 2.39
CA ALA A 137 7.52 -4.09 3.18
C ALA A 137 7.02 -4.38 4.61
N THR A 138 6.22 -3.50 5.20
CA THR A 138 5.66 -3.64 6.55
C THR A 138 4.25 -4.26 6.56
N ALA A 139 3.61 -4.41 5.40
CA ALA A 139 2.26 -4.93 5.28
C ALA A 139 2.11 -6.31 5.95
N GLY A 140 0.98 -6.52 6.63
CA GLY A 140 0.70 -7.74 7.38
C GLY A 140 1.42 -7.86 8.73
N SER A 141 2.25 -6.89 9.13
CA SER A 141 2.82 -6.77 10.47
C SER A 141 1.98 -5.87 11.37
N ALA A 142 2.28 -5.84 12.68
CA ALA A 142 1.61 -4.95 13.62
C ALA A 142 1.87 -3.45 13.35
N ALA A 143 2.93 -3.12 12.60
CA ALA A 143 3.26 -1.77 12.17
C ALA A 143 2.74 -1.46 10.76
N GLY A 144 2.19 -2.47 10.06
CA GLY A 144 1.70 -2.34 8.69
C GLY A 144 0.28 -1.79 8.64
N MET A 145 -0.07 -1.28 7.47
CA MET A 145 -1.40 -0.75 7.20
C MET A 145 -2.44 -1.87 7.13
N VAL A 146 -3.59 -1.62 7.74
CA VAL A 146 -4.69 -2.61 7.82
C VAL A 146 -5.15 -2.99 6.39
N GLY A 147 -5.36 -4.28 6.20
CA GLY A 147 -5.89 -4.83 4.93
C GLY A 147 -4.85 -5.09 3.86
N MET A 148 -3.71 -4.41 3.84
CA MET A 148 -2.66 -4.68 2.85
C MET A 148 -2.17 -6.13 2.90
N LEU A 149 -1.92 -6.70 1.74
CA LEU A 149 -1.31 -8.02 1.62
C LEU A 149 0.15 -7.96 2.06
N SER A 150 0.56 -8.93 2.88
CA SER A 150 1.96 -9.09 3.26
C SER A 150 2.85 -9.42 2.04
N PRO A 151 4.18 -9.22 2.14
CA PRO A 151 5.12 -9.63 1.10
C PRO A 151 4.99 -11.09 0.69
N ASP A 152 4.72 -11.99 1.65
CA ASP A 152 4.51 -13.41 1.38
C ASP A 152 3.20 -13.66 0.62
N GLN A 153 2.10 -12.98 0.96
CA GLN A 153 0.84 -13.05 0.25
C GLN A 153 0.97 -12.52 -1.19
N MET A 154 1.66 -11.39 -1.38
CA MET A 154 1.94 -10.86 -2.71
C MET A 154 2.83 -11.80 -3.54
N THR A 155 3.82 -12.44 -2.91
CA THR A 155 4.66 -13.45 -3.56
C THR A 155 3.85 -14.67 -3.99
N ALA A 156 2.98 -15.17 -3.11
CA ALA A 156 2.10 -16.30 -3.42
C ALA A 156 1.13 -15.97 -4.56
N LEU A 157 0.54 -14.77 -4.56
CA LEU A 157 -0.32 -14.29 -5.63
C LEU A 157 0.43 -14.20 -6.96
N ALA A 158 1.65 -13.65 -6.94
CA ALA A 158 2.48 -13.51 -8.14
C ALA A 158 2.98 -14.85 -8.70
N ALA A 159 3.06 -15.90 -7.87
CA ALA A 159 3.48 -17.24 -8.29
C ALA A 159 2.32 -18.11 -8.79
N ALA A 160 1.08 -17.74 -8.51
CA ALA A 160 -0.10 -18.52 -8.88
C ALA A 160 -0.59 -18.18 -10.30
N ASP A 161 -1.24 -19.16 -10.94
CA ASP A 161 -1.91 -19.01 -12.22
C ASP A 161 -3.27 -19.73 -12.20
N GLY A 162 -4.15 -19.40 -13.16
CA GLY A 162 -5.43 -20.06 -13.36
C GLY A 162 -6.38 -19.91 -12.15
N ALA A 163 -7.18 -20.93 -11.88
CA ALA A 163 -8.15 -20.91 -10.77
C ALA A 163 -7.49 -20.68 -9.39
N ALA A 164 -6.21 -21.08 -9.20
CA ALA A 164 -5.48 -20.78 -7.97
C ALA A 164 -5.20 -19.29 -7.81
N PHE A 165 -4.80 -18.63 -8.90
CA PHE A 165 -4.67 -17.18 -8.93
C PHE A 165 -6.00 -16.49 -8.63
N ASP A 166 -7.08 -16.90 -9.30
CA ASP A 166 -8.41 -16.28 -9.13
C ASP A 166 -8.86 -16.30 -7.67
N ARG A 167 -8.69 -17.44 -6.97
CA ARG A 167 -9.04 -17.56 -5.54
C ARG A 167 -8.15 -16.66 -4.66
N LEU A 168 -6.84 -16.63 -4.88
CA LEU A 168 -5.92 -15.80 -4.11
C LEU A 168 -6.17 -14.31 -4.36
N PHE A 169 -6.43 -13.93 -5.61
CA PHE A 169 -6.77 -12.55 -5.97
C PHE A 169 -8.04 -12.08 -5.27
N LEU A 170 -9.13 -12.85 -5.37
CA LEU A 170 -10.41 -12.48 -4.76
C LEU A 170 -10.28 -12.40 -3.23
N THR A 171 -9.69 -13.42 -2.59
CA THR A 171 -9.49 -13.43 -1.13
C THR A 171 -8.62 -12.28 -0.67
N GLY A 172 -7.50 -12.04 -1.35
CA GLY A 172 -6.59 -10.96 -1.01
C GLY A 172 -7.21 -9.58 -1.24
N MET A 173 -7.94 -9.40 -2.33
CA MET A 173 -8.58 -8.12 -2.64
C MET A 173 -9.76 -7.82 -1.70
N ILE A 174 -10.50 -8.83 -1.23
CA ILE A 174 -11.51 -8.68 -0.17
C ILE A 174 -10.86 -8.18 1.12
N GLN A 175 -9.74 -8.81 1.55
CA GLN A 175 -8.97 -8.38 2.71
C GLN A 175 -8.54 -6.92 2.56
N HIS A 176 -7.99 -6.57 1.40
CA HIS A 176 -7.49 -5.24 1.07
C HIS A 176 -8.61 -4.19 1.13
N HIS A 177 -9.74 -4.45 0.53
CA HIS A 177 -10.90 -3.56 0.52
C HIS A 177 -11.47 -3.33 1.91
N HIS A 178 -11.54 -4.36 2.76
CA HIS A 178 -11.94 -4.17 4.16
C HIS A 178 -11.02 -3.21 4.91
N GLY A 179 -9.72 -3.24 4.63
CA GLY A 179 -8.76 -2.28 5.19
C GLY A 179 -9.06 -0.84 4.76
N ALA A 180 -9.28 -0.61 3.47
CA ALA A 180 -9.61 0.71 2.93
C ALA A 180 -10.92 1.26 3.50
N VAL A 181 -11.97 0.41 3.61
CA VAL A 181 -13.25 0.78 4.22
C VAL A 181 -13.05 1.19 5.68
N GLY A 182 -12.25 0.43 6.45
CA GLY A 182 -11.95 0.78 7.85
C GLY A 182 -11.22 2.12 7.99
N MET A 183 -10.25 2.40 7.12
CA MET A 183 -9.55 3.69 7.10
C MET A 183 -10.50 4.85 6.73
N ALA A 184 -11.41 4.62 5.79
CA ALA A 184 -12.39 5.62 5.39
C ALA A 184 -13.43 5.88 6.51
N ASP A 185 -13.91 4.85 7.21
CA ASP A 185 -14.80 4.98 8.36
C ASP A 185 -14.12 5.78 9.49
N GLU A 186 -12.83 5.56 9.74
CA GLU A 186 -12.06 6.32 10.73
C GLU A 186 -11.95 7.79 10.35
N LEU A 187 -11.70 8.09 9.05
CA LEU A 187 -11.71 9.46 8.57
C LEU A 187 -13.06 10.13 8.76
N LEU A 188 -14.18 9.48 8.45
CA LEU A 188 -15.52 10.06 8.61
C LEU A 188 -15.82 10.46 10.06
N ALA A 189 -15.14 9.86 11.04
CA ALA A 189 -15.28 10.21 12.45
C ALA A 189 -14.37 11.36 12.89
N GLN A 190 -13.33 11.71 12.13
CA GLN A 190 -12.25 12.62 12.56
C GLN A 190 -11.93 13.74 11.57
N GLY A 191 -12.26 13.58 10.29
CA GLY A 191 -11.95 14.53 9.22
C GLY A 191 -12.86 15.77 9.26
N GLU A 192 -12.38 16.86 8.71
CA GLU A 192 -13.06 18.15 8.63
C GLU A 192 -13.29 18.64 7.20
N ASP A 193 -12.41 18.24 6.25
CA ASP A 193 -12.54 18.65 4.84
C ASP A 193 -13.71 17.92 4.16
N VAL A 194 -14.61 18.68 3.58
CA VAL A 194 -15.81 18.15 2.91
C VAL A 194 -15.45 17.29 1.72
N ARG A 195 -14.43 17.65 0.92
CA ARG A 195 -14.03 16.88 -0.27
C ARG A 195 -13.35 15.56 0.12
N VAL A 196 -12.54 15.57 1.20
CA VAL A 196 -11.92 14.35 1.71
C VAL A 196 -12.99 13.41 2.28
N THR A 197 -13.97 13.95 2.99
CA THR A 197 -15.15 13.21 3.48
C THR A 197 -15.97 12.61 2.33
N GLU A 198 -16.17 13.35 1.23
CA GLU A 198 -16.82 12.82 0.03
C GLU A 198 -16.01 11.68 -0.60
N MET A 199 -14.68 11.84 -0.75
CA MET A 199 -13.81 10.76 -1.27
C MET A 199 -13.89 9.50 -0.40
N ALA A 200 -13.86 9.64 0.93
CA ALA A 200 -13.98 8.50 1.85
C ALA A 200 -15.34 7.80 1.72
N THR A 201 -16.42 8.57 1.58
CA THR A 201 -17.78 8.04 1.37
C THR A 201 -17.86 7.26 0.06
N ASP A 202 -17.25 7.75 -1.01
CA ASP A 202 -17.19 7.07 -2.31
C ASP A 202 -16.38 5.78 -2.22
N VAL A 203 -15.22 5.78 -1.53
CA VAL A 203 -14.42 4.58 -1.26
C VAL A 203 -15.26 3.52 -0.55
N ILE A 204 -15.97 3.88 0.53
CA ILE A 204 -16.85 2.97 1.26
C ILE A 204 -17.92 2.37 0.35
N ALA A 205 -18.60 3.20 -0.43
CA ALA A 205 -19.71 2.77 -1.27
C ALA A 205 -19.25 1.83 -2.39
N VAL A 206 -18.19 2.19 -3.09
CA VAL A 206 -17.64 1.43 -4.22
C VAL A 206 -17.04 0.11 -3.72
N GLN A 207 -16.17 0.17 -2.71
CA GLN A 207 -15.44 -1.02 -2.27
C GLN A 207 -16.35 -2.04 -1.57
N ASN A 208 -17.37 -1.62 -0.83
CA ASN A 208 -18.39 -2.54 -0.32
C ASN A 208 -19.18 -3.23 -1.46
N GLY A 209 -19.40 -2.55 -2.58
CA GLY A 209 -19.99 -3.15 -3.78
C GLY A 209 -19.07 -4.19 -4.42
N GLU A 210 -17.78 -3.88 -4.49
CA GLU A 210 -16.76 -4.80 -5.03
C GLU A 210 -16.52 -6.00 -4.12
N ILE A 211 -16.51 -5.83 -2.79
CA ILE A 211 -16.43 -6.94 -1.82
C ILE A 211 -17.54 -7.96 -2.09
N ARG A 212 -18.81 -7.52 -2.10
CA ARG A 212 -19.93 -8.44 -2.37
C ARG A 212 -19.78 -9.19 -3.68
N ARG A 213 -19.34 -8.49 -4.74
CA ARG A 213 -19.12 -9.12 -6.04
C ARG A 213 -17.96 -10.13 -6.01
N MET A 214 -16.91 -9.87 -5.24
CA MET A 214 -15.78 -10.80 -5.05
C MET A 214 -16.21 -12.04 -4.26
N GLU A 215 -17.01 -11.87 -3.20
CA GLU A 215 -17.58 -12.96 -2.42
C GLU A 215 -18.47 -13.86 -3.27
N ASP A 216 -19.35 -13.28 -4.10
CA ASP A 216 -20.20 -14.02 -5.03
C ASP A 216 -19.33 -14.84 -6.00
N LEU A 217 -18.35 -14.23 -6.64
CA LEU A 217 -17.44 -14.93 -7.56
C LEU A 217 -16.66 -16.04 -6.85
N LEU A 218 -16.16 -15.79 -5.65
CA LEU A 218 -15.37 -16.77 -4.88
C LEU A 218 -16.23 -17.99 -4.48
N SER A 219 -17.53 -17.80 -4.25
CA SER A 219 -18.46 -18.89 -3.94
C SER A 219 -18.77 -19.78 -5.15
N GLU A 220 -18.53 -19.29 -6.37
CA GLU A 220 -18.79 -20.00 -7.62
C GLU A 220 -17.56 -20.72 -8.20
N LEU A 221 -16.33 -20.38 -7.70
CA LEU A 221 -15.07 -21.00 -8.10
C LEU A 221 -14.74 -22.26 -7.28
#